data_acbadfd9d049b120e9359cc3e9ddf40e
#
_entry.id   acbadfd9d049b120e9359cc3e9ddf40e
#
_cell.length_a   1.000
_cell.length_b   1.000
_cell.length_c   1.000
_cell.angle_alpha   90.00
_cell.angle_beta   90.00
_cell.angle_gamma   90.00
#
_symmetry.space_group_name_H-M   'P 1'
#
loop_
_entity.id
_entity.type
_entity.pdbx_description
1 polymer ?
#
loop_
_entity_poly.entity_id
_entity_poly.type
_entity_poly.pdbx_seq_one_letter_code
_entity_poly.pdbx_strand_id
1 'polypeptide(L)'
;MKNEESVLRGGRIASIDILRCLAIIGMVMSANEGFFSNLPGWMFHAQTPPPTYDFNPSTPGITWVDLVFPFFLLSMGAALPFSLRKKIDKGLGFRKIAFGLLKRWAILTVFALVLGNAYRISGSVQPVWAVALMKIGIWCALCLSLMNVRELRRWVNKVLNLTGMLLLACCAPILAFVFGVELTTDNDIIIMILAVCSLAGGLLWFLTRDSLPLRWLCIALIAAVKAVSSYAGEALSFIPGVCPALGWMFQWSFLQYLIPILCGSVIGDMILSFTKTPEHNAALEEKTWLPAALTAVTAAIVQLWGLYTRNVVADFLITLVLAAVFLAMTRRFTKSVWVQTGYIGFALLLIGILFDPLDGGITKDYCNLSYLFTTAGMGILTVAALLGAELNAGLRCSFLSQVGQNPMVAYTVTWFVIGPVLTLTQLMPLLDSLSIGSPFWGVMHGAILTALMMLLTWIFTKFRIFWKS
;
A
#
# COMPACT_ATOMS: atom_id res chain seq x y z
N MET A 1 -9.16 8.08 -31.43
CA MET A 1 -8.84 9.50 -31.20
C MET A 1 -9.78 10.24 -30.21
N LYS A 2 -11.11 10.12 -30.28
CA LYS A 2 -12.00 10.79 -29.29
C LYS A 2 -11.94 10.23 -27.84
N ASN A 3 -11.53 8.98 -27.64
CA ASN A 3 -11.47 8.37 -26.31
C ASN A 3 -10.19 8.74 -25.52
N GLU A 4 -9.06 8.96 -26.17
CA GLU A 4 -7.77 9.22 -25.50
C GLU A 4 -7.71 10.59 -24.83
N GLU A 5 -8.23 11.64 -25.46
CA GLU A 5 -8.30 12.97 -24.85
C GLU A 5 -9.21 13.01 -23.60
N SER A 6 -10.28 12.20 -23.56
CA SER A 6 -11.18 12.13 -22.42
C SER A 6 -10.55 11.38 -21.22
N VAL A 7 -9.66 10.42 -21.47
CA VAL A 7 -8.95 9.62 -20.46
C VAL A 7 -8.05 10.50 -19.61
N LEU A 8 -7.36 11.45 -20.23
CA LEU A 8 -6.32 12.27 -19.62
C LEU A 8 -6.82 13.62 -19.10
N ARG A 9 -7.95 14.12 -19.59
CA ARG A 9 -8.56 15.41 -19.14
C ARG A 9 -9.03 15.40 -17.67
N GLY A 10 -9.25 14.22 -17.07
CA GLY A 10 -9.61 14.10 -15.64
C GLY A 10 -8.46 14.22 -14.66
N GLY A 11 -7.20 14.19 -15.08
CA GLY A 11 -6.00 14.34 -14.24
C GLY A 11 -5.82 13.22 -13.19
N ARG A 12 -6.51 12.08 -13.35
CA ARG A 12 -6.42 10.93 -12.43
C ARG A 12 -6.23 9.64 -13.25
N ILE A 13 -5.27 8.84 -12.86
CA ILE A 13 -4.89 7.59 -13.51
C ILE A 13 -5.51 6.42 -12.73
N ALA A 14 -6.40 5.68 -13.38
CA ALA A 14 -7.12 4.57 -12.75
C ALA A 14 -6.18 3.44 -12.34
N SER A 15 -5.14 3.17 -13.11
CA SER A 15 -4.18 2.09 -12.87
C SER A 15 -3.50 2.20 -11.49
N ILE A 16 -3.14 3.42 -11.04
CA ILE A 16 -2.53 3.65 -9.71
C ILE A 16 -3.56 3.43 -8.60
N ASP A 17 -4.79 3.90 -8.78
CA ASP A 17 -5.87 3.70 -7.80
C ASP A 17 -6.27 2.22 -7.71
N ILE A 18 -6.27 1.48 -8.84
CA ILE A 18 -6.53 0.04 -8.88
C ILE A 18 -5.43 -0.73 -8.16
N LEU A 19 -4.15 -0.42 -8.38
CA LEU A 19 -3.04 -1.06 -7.64
C LEU A 19 -3.23 -0.90 -6.13
N ARG A 20 -3.60 0.29 -5.68
CA ARG A 20 -3.88 0.57 -4.26
C ARG A 20 -5.07 -0.25 -3.75
N CYS A 21 -6.12 -0.35 -4.55
CA CYS A 21 -7.28 -1.19 -4.24
C CYS A 21 -6.88 -2.66 -4.10
N LEU A 22 -6.09 -3.21 -5.02
CA LEU A 22 -5.61 -4.59 -4.95
C LEU A 22 -4.79 -4.85 -3.68
N ALA A 23 -3.92 -3.89 -3.31
CA ALA A 23 -3.20 -3.97 -2.04
C ALA A 23 -4.13 -4.04 -0.83
N ILE A 24 -5.17 -3.19 -0.79
CA ILE A 24 -6.13 -3.17 0.33
C ILE A 24 -7.00 -4.44 0.34
N ILE A 25 -7.44 -4.92 -0.81
CA ILE A 25 -8.15 -6.20 -0.94
C ILE A 25 -7.31 -7.33 -0.35
N GLY A 26 -6.05 -7.44 -0.78
CA GLY A 26 -5.13 -8.45 -0.27
C GLY A 26 -4.95 -8.36 1.24
N MET A 27 -4.81 -7.14 1.79
CA MET A 27 -4.65 -6.91 3.21
C MET A 27 -5.88 -7.36 4.02
N VAL A 28 -7.09 -6.97 3.60
CA VAL A 28 -8.31 -7.33 4.33
C VAL A 28 -8.61 -8.81 4.17
N MET A 29 -8.37 -9.38 3.00
CA MET A 29 -8.53 -10.80 2.74
C MET A 29 -7.63 -11.62 3.66
N SER A 30 -6.32 -11.38 3.64
CA SER A 30 -5.34 -12.14 4.42
C SER A 30 -5.51 -12.00 5.94
N ALA A 31 -5.98 -10.84 6.40
CA ALA A 31 -6.21 -10.60 7.83
C ALA A 31 -7.49 -11.25 8.37
N ASN A 32 -8.35 -11.76 7.49
CA ASN A 32 -9.65 -12.33 7.86
C ASN A 32 -9.87 -13.77 7.33
N GLU A 33 -8.83 -14.42 6.81
CA GLU A 33 -8.87 -15.84 6.52
C GLU A 33 -8.92 -16.64 7.82
N GLY A 34 -9.81 -17.65 7.86
CA GLY A 34 -9.94 -18.47 9.05
C GLY A 34 -8.74 -19.40 9.23
N PHE A 35 -7.86 -19.13 10.18
CA PHE A 35 -6.73 -20.01 10.55
C PHE A 35 -7.15 -21.43 10.91
N PHE A 36 -8.40 -21.64 11.24
CA PHE A 36 -8.96 -22.93 11.64
C PHE A 36 -9.35 -23.83 10.47
N SER A 37 -9.22 -23.38 9.23
CA SER A 37 -9.75 -24.03 8.04
C SER A 37 -8.74 -24.93 7.31
N ASN A 38 -7.55 -25.17 7.83
CA ASN A 38 -6.48 -25.95 7.19
C ASN A 38 -6.14 -25.44 5.77
N LEU A 39 -6.06 -24.14 5.60
CA LEU A 39 -5.70 -23.52 4.34
C LEU A 39 -4.23 -23.82 3.99
N PRO A 40 -3.89 -23.88 2.70
CA PRO A 40 -2.51 -24.12 2.27
C PRO A 40 -1.60 -22.95 2.65
N GLY A 41 -0.32 -23.23 2.93
CA GLY A 41 0.66 -22.26 3.44
C GLY A 41 0.85 -21.02 2.56
N TRP A 42 0.65 -21.11 1.24
CA TRP A 42 0.77 -19.97 0.34
C TRP A 42 -0.34 -18.91 0.53
N MET A 43 -1.39 -19.21 1.31
CA MET A 43 -2.44 -18.25 1.66
C MET A 43 -2.08 -17.36 2.86
N PHE A 44 -1.03 -17.72 3.60
CA PHE A 44 -0.53 -16.95 4.74
C PHE A 44 0.80 -16.28 4.41
N HIS A 45 1.31 -15.48 5.33
CA HIS A 45 2.70 -15.02 5.26
C HIS A 45 3.66 -16.22 5.21
N ALA A 46 4.69 -16.14 4.39
CA ALA A 46 5.70 -17.20 4.31
C ALA A 46 6.36 -17.51 5.66
N GLN A 47 6.37 -16.52 6.57
CA GLN A 47 6.93 -16.60 7.91
C GLN A 47 5.99 -17.21 8.96
N THR A 48 4.76 -17.55 8.59
CA THR A 48 3.78 -18.21 9.46
C THR A 48 3.24 -19.49 8.80
N PRO A 49 4.10 -20.50 8.53
CA PRO A 49 3.67 -21.69 7.79
C PRO A 49 2.78 -22.59 8.64
N PRO A 50 1.74 -23.22 8.02
CA PRO A 50 1.00 -24.27 8.69
C PRO A 50 1.89 -25.50 8.93
N PRO A 51 1.58 -26.42 9.87
CA PRO A 51 0.33 -26.46 10.65
C PRO A 51 0.38 -25.65 11.94
N THR A 52 1.53 -25.21 12.40
CA THR A 52 1.71 -24.57 13.71
C THR A 52 1.37 -23.08 13.66
N TYR A 53 1.55 -22.42 12.49
CA TYR A 53 1.45 -20.96 12.31
C TYR A 53 2.41 -20.16 13.22
N ASP A 54 3.46 -20.82 13.70
CA ASP A 54 4.50 -20.18 14.50
C ASP A 54 5.26 -19.17 13.65
N PHE A 55 5.37 -17.96 14.15
CA PHE A 55 6.08 -16.90 13.44
C PHE A 55 7.59 -17.12 13.47
N ASN A 56 8.18 -17.29 12.30
CA ASN A 56 9.63 -17.37 12.12
C ASN A 56 10.10 -16.33 11.08
N PRO A 57 10.65 -15.18 11.53
CA PRO A 57 11.08 -14.11 10.63
C PRO A 57 12.20 -14.50 9.68
N SER A 58 12.95 -15.59 10.00
CA SER A 58 14.04 -16.09 9.19
C SER A 58 13.61 -17.03 8.04
N THR A 59 12.34 -17.45 8.01
CA THR A 59 11.85 -18.31 6.93
C THR A 59 11.88 -17.56 5.60
N PRO A 60 12.72 -18.01 4.62
CA PRO A 60 12.81 -17.33 3.35
C PRO A 60 11.64 -17.69 2.44
N GLY A 61 11.16 -16.71 1.70
CA GLY A 61 10.05 -16.85 0.77
C GLY A 61 9.09 -15.68 0.88
N ILE A 62 8.25 -15.55 -0.13
CA ILE A 62 7.13 -14.60 -0.15
C ILE A 62 5.87 -15.26 -0.70
N THR A 63 4.73 -14.78 -0.24
CA THR A 63 3.42 -15.11 -0.75
C THR A 63 2.73 -13.85 -1.26
N TRP A 64 1.52 -13.98 -1.79
CA TRP A 64 0.72 -12.82 -2.20
C TRP A 64 0.41 -11.87 -1.02
N VAL A 65 0.35 -12.40 0.20
CA VAL A 65 0.12 -11.61 1.43
C VAL A 65 1.27 -10.62 1.67
N ASP A 66 2.50 -11.02 1.33
CA ASP A 66 3.68 -10.20 1.53
C ASP A 66 3.81 -9.05 0.51
N LEU A 67 3.03 -9.05 -0.58
CA LEU A 67 3.00 -7.99 -1.58
C LEU A 67 2.15 -6.79 -1.19
N VAL A 68 1.23 -6.96 -0.26
CA VAL A 68 0.20 -5.99 0.10
C VAL A 68 0.80 -4.64 0.47
N PHE A 69 1.74 -4.63 1.39
CA PHE A 69 2.32 -3.39 1.90
C PHE A 69 3.24 -2.69 0.88
N PRO A 70 4.18 -3.37 0.21
CA PRO A 70 4.97 -2.75 -0.86
C PRO A 70 4.15 -2.18 -2.01
N PHE A 71 3.08 -2.84 -2.43
CA PHE A 71 2.18 -2.34 -3.48
C PHE A 71 1.48 -1.06 -3.05
N PHE A 72 1.07 -1.00 -1.79
CA PHE A 72 0.49 0.21 -1.21
C PHE A 72 1.50 1.37 -1.21
N LEU A 73 2.74 1.12 -0.77
CA LEU A 73 3.83 2.10 -0.76
C LEU A 73 4.19 2.59 -2.18
N LEU A 74 4.29 1.66 -3.13
CA LEU A 74 4.53 1.98 -4.53
C LEU A 74 3.43 2.91 -5.09
N SER A 75 2.17 2.58 -4.82
CA SER A 75 1.03 3.40 -5.25
C SER A 75 1.01 4.78 -4.60
N MET A 76 1.45 4.89 -3.32
CA MET A 76 1.63 6.16 -2.64
C MET A 76 2.72 6.99 -3.32
N GLY A 77 3.87 6.36 -3.61
CA GLY A 77 4.97 6.99 -4.34
C GLY A 77 4.54 7.51 -5.70
N ALA A 78 3.84 6.68 -6.48
CA ALA A 78 3.33 7.05 -7.80
C ALA A 78 2.32 8.22 -7.77
N ALA A 79 1.62 8.43 -6.65
CA ALA A 79 0.69 9.55 -6.49
C ALA A 79 1.38 10.88 -6.08
N LEU A 80 2.63 10.86 -5.59
CA LEU A 80 3.36 12.07 -5.15
C LEU A 80 3.48 13.12 -6.26
N PRO A 81 3.93 12.79 -7.50
CA PRO A 81 4.05 13.77 -8.57
C PRO A 81 2.74 14.49 -8.86
N PHE A 82 1.63 13.75 -8.93
CA PHE A 82 0.31 14.33 -9.24
C PHE A 82 -0.17 15.30 -8.17
N SER A 83 0.13 15.02 -6.90
CA SER A 83 -0.30 15.87 -5.79
C SER A 83 0.58 17.08 -5.58
N LEU A 84 1.92 16.91 -5.68
CA LEU A 84 2.88 17.95 -5.35
C LEU A 84 3.15 18.88 -6.55
N ARG A 85 3.24 18.35 -7.79
CA ARG A 85 3.42 19.18 -8.99
C ARG A 85 2.29 20.17 -9.14
N LYS A 86 1.04 19.76 -8.91
CA LYS A 86 -0.11 20.67 -8.94
C LYS A 86 0.00 21.82 -7.94
N LYS A 87 0.68 21.63 -6.80
CA LYS A 87 0.95 22.68 -5.80
C LYS A 87 2.04 23.61 -6.28
N ILE A 88 3.11 23.06 -6.87
CA ILE A 88 4.22 23.82 -7.46
C ILE A 88 3.71 24.68 -8.61
N ASP A 89 2.92 24.12 -9.52
CA ASP A 89 2.33 24.82 -10.68
C ASP A 89 1.40 25.98 -10.22
N LYS A 90 0.88 25.93 -9.00
CA LYS A 90 0.15 27.04 -8.36
C LYS A 90 1.04 28.06 -7.65
N GLY A 91 2.37 27.98 -7.80
CA GLY A 91 3.31 28.91 -7.20
C GLY A 91 3.61 28.70 -5.71
N LEU A 92 3.27 27.53 -5.12
CA LEU A 92 3.62 27.27 -3.74
C LEU A 92 5.13 26.96 -3.61
N GLY A 93 5.84 27.78 -2.84
CA GLY A 93 7.26 27.59 -2.54
C GLY A 93 7.52 26.42 -1.57
N PHE A 94 8.79 26.02 -1.46
CA PHE A 94 9.27 24.90 -0.63
C PHE A 94 8.71 24.91 0.79
N ARG A 95 8.76 26.05 1.50
CA ARG A 95 8.27 26.14 2.90
C ARG A 95 6.81 25.72 3.06
N LYS A 96 5.94 26.14 2.14
CA LYS A 96 4.50 25.79 2.18
C LYS A 96 4.27 24.32 1.84
N ILE A 97 5.08 23.75 0.94
CA ILE A 97 5.01 22.32 0.58
C ILE A 97 5.51 21.47 1.75
N ALA A 98 6.68 21.79 2.31
CA ALA A 98 7.26 21.11 3.46
C ALA A 98 6.31 21.15 4.68
N PHE A 99 5.70 22.30 4.97
CA PHE A 99 4.68 22.41 6.03
C PHE A 99 3.47 21.53 5.74
N GLY A 100 3.02 21.42 4.48
CA GLY A 100 1.94 20.53 4.09
C GLY A 100 2.28 19.05 4.27
N LEU A 101 3.53 18.65 4.00
CA LEU A 101 4.02 17.30 4.24
C LEU A 101 4.14 17.01 5.74
N LEU A 102 4.66 17.95 6.52
CA LEU A 102 4.78 17.84 7.98
C LEU A 102 3.39 17.72 8.64
N LYS A 103 2.42 18.52 8.19
CA LYS A 103 1.03 18.40 8.64
C LYS A 103 0.45 17.02 8.36
N ARG A 104 0.69 16.49 7.16
CA ARG A 104 0.24 15.14 6.77
C ARG A 104 0.88 14.07 7.64
N TRP A 105 2.19 14.16 7.86
CA TRP A 105 2.92 13.30 8.76
C TRP A 105 2.32 13.31 10.17
N ALA A 106 2.09 14.48 10.76
CA ALA A 106 1.51 14.60 12.09
C ALA A 106 0.11 13.97 12.20
N ILE A 107 -0.75 14.20 11.19
CA ILE A 107 -2.11 13.60 11.14
C ILE A 107 -2.01 12.07 11.09
N LEU A 108 -1.15 11.51 10.23
CA LEU A 108 -0.97 10.06 10.11
C LEU A 108 -0.34 9.46 11.39
N THR A 109 0.58 10.16 12.05
CA THR A 109 1.16 9.73 13.33
C THR A 109 0.09 9.66 14.42
N VAL A 110 -0.74 10.70 14.57
CA VAL A 110 -1.87 10.68 15.52
C VAL A 110 -2.83 9.55 15.17
N PHE A 111 -3.12 9.35 13.90
CA PHE A 111 -3.98 8.25 13.44
C PHE A 111 -3.40 6.88 13.81
N ALA A 112 -2.08 6.66 13.58
CA ALA A 112 -1.40 5.43 13.98
C ALA A 112 -1.49 5.15 15.49
N LEU A 113 -1.29 6.19 16.33
CA LEU A 113 -1.42 6.09 17.79
C LEU A 113 -2.86 5.75 18.21
N VAL A 114 -3.85 6.38 17.60
CA VAL A 114 -5.27 6.08 17.91
C VAL A 114 -5.58 4.63 17.56
N LEU A 115 -5.14 4.13 16.41
CA LEU A 115 -5.38 2.74 16.00
C LEU A 115 -4.65 1.75 16.94
N GLY A 116 -3.37 1.97 17.24
CA GLY A 116 -2.59 1.09 18.12
C GLY A 116 -3.24 0.93 19.49
N ASN A 117 -3.68 2.03 20.10
CA ASN A 117 -4.38 2.00 21.39
C ASN A 117 -5.80 1.39 21.25
N ALA A 118 -6.50 1.63 20.14
CA ALA A 118 -7.84 1.09 19.92
C ALA A 118 -7.85 -0.43 19.68
N TYR A 119 -6.79 -1.02 19.11
CA TYR A 119 -6.69 -2.50 18.99
C TYR A 119 -6.62 -3.20 20.35
N ARG A 120 -6.08 -2.54 21.37
CA ARG A 120 -5.95 -3.09 22.74
C ARG A 120 -7.28 -3.25 23.47
N ILE A 121 -8.36 -2.59 23.00
CA ILE A 121 -9.71 -2.74 23.59
C ILE A 121 -10.19 -4.20 23.53
N SER A 122 -9.75 -4.98 22.56
CA SER A 122 -10.14 -6.39 22.42
C SER A 122 -9.70 -7.27 23.59
N GLY A 123 -8.71 -6.86 24.37
CA GLY A 123 -8.25 -7.51 25.61
C GLY A 123 -8.91 -6.99 26.87
N SER A 124 -9.91 -6.09 26.78
CA SER A 124 -10.57 -5.53 27.96
C SER A 124 -11.53 -6.53 28.62
N VAL A 125 -11.80 -6.32 29.92
CA VAL A 125 -12.78 -7.12 30.71
C VAL A 125 -14.22 -6.72 30.39
N GLN A 126 -14.44 -5.73 29.54
CA GLN A 126 -15.77 -5.22 29.21
C GLN A 126 -16.55 -6.21 28.31
N PRO A 127 -17.90 -6.21 28.41
CA PRO A 127 -18.72 -7.10 27.61
C PRO A 127 -18.57 -6.81 26.10
N VAL A 128 -18.67 -7.85 25.28
CA VAL A 128 -18.41 -7.80 23.83
C VAL A 128 -19.18 -6.69 23.12
N TRP A 129 -20.44 -6.43 23.52
CA TRP A 129 -21.24 -5.36 22.94
C TRP A 129 -20.67 -3.97 23.24
N ALA A 130 -20.10 -3.75 24.44
CA ALA A 130 -19.48 -2.48 24.81
C ALA A 130 -18.19 -2.24 24.02
N VAL A 131 -17.36 -3.29 23.82
CA VAL A 131 -16.18 -3.27 22.97
C VAL A 131 -16.57 -2.91 21.52
N ALA A 132 -17.61 -3.54 21.01
CA ALA A 132 -18.09 -3.27 19.64
C ALA A 132 -18.56 -1.82 19.47
N LEU A 133 -19.36 -1.30 20.40
CA LEU A 133 -19.83 0.10 20.36
C LEU A 133 -18.69 1.09 20.51
N MET A 134 -17.70 0.81 21.35
CA MET A 134 -16.51 1.67 21.51
C MET A 134 -15.69 1.74 20.21
N LYS A 135 -15.46 0.61 19.54
CA LYS A 135 -14.78 0.58 18.23
C LYS A 135 -15.52 1.44 17.19
N ILE A 136 -16.85 1.26 17.09
CA ILE A 136 -17.68 2.07 16.19
C ILE A 136 -17.58 3.56 16.55
N GLY A 137 -17.63 3.89 17.85
CA GLY A 137 -17.51 5.27 18.34
C GLY A 137 -16.18 5.93 17.94
N ILE A 138 -15.07 5.23 18.14
CA ILE A 138 -13.73 5.69 17.72
C ILE A 138 -13.71 5.91 16.21
N TRP A 139 -14.24 4.99 15.43
CA TRP A 139 -14.27 5.13 13.97
C TRP A 139 -15.12 6.30 13.51
N CYS A 140 -16.28 6.52 14.13
CA CYS A 140 -17.11 7.70 13.86
C CYS A 140 -16.37 9.00 14.18
N ALA A 141 -15.66 9.06 15.32
CA ALA A 141 -14.85 10.21 15.70
C ALA A 141 -13.69 10.45 14.73
N LEU A 142 -12.98 9.38 14.29
CA LEU A 142 -11.96 9.45 13.25
C LEU A 142 -12.55 9.92 11.91
N CYS A 143 -13.71 9.38 11.53
CA CYS A 143 -14.40 9.76 10.31
C CYS A 143 -14.70 11.28 10.33
N LEU A 144 -15.31 11.78 11.38
CA LEU A 144 -15.59 13.20 11.53
C LEU A 144 -14.32 14.05 11.52
N SER A 145 -13.25 13.62 12.19
CA SER A 145 -12.00 14.38 12.31
C SER A 145 -11.22 14.49 10.99
N LEU A 146 -11.29 13.47 10.14
CA LEU A 146 -10.50 13.37 8.91
C LEU A 146 -11.31 13.61 7.63
N MET A 147 -12.64 13.54 7.70
CA MET A 147 -13.47 13.63 6.52
C MET A 147 -13.46 15.02 5.91
N ASN A 148 -13.56 15.04 4.59
CA ASN A 148 -13.81 16.21 3.80
C ASN A 148 -14.88 15.90 2.75
N VAL A 149 -16.07 16.41 2.97
CA VAL A 149 -17.19 16.31 2.03
C VAL A 149 -17.08 17.46 1.05
N ARG A 150 -16.87 17.16 -0.24
CA ARG A 150 -16.63 18.19 -1.27
C ARG A 150 -17.83 19.11 -1.49
N GLU A 151 -19.03 18.66 -1.17
CA GLU A 151 -20.28 19.39 -1.38
C GLU A 151 -20.59 20.36 -0.22
N LEU A 152 -19.97 20.15 0.96
CA LEU A 152 -20.17 21.00 2.10
C LEU A 152 -19.29 22.26 2.06
N ARG A 153 -19.80 23.36 2.65
CA ARG A 153 -19.02 24.59 2.82
C ARG A 153 -17.78 24.34 3.69
N ARG A 154 -16.71 25.06 3.41
CA ARG A 154 -15.42 24.88 4.11
C ARG A 154 -15.53 25.02 5.63
N TRP A 155 -16.37 25.91 6.13
CA TRP A 155 -16.56 26.10 7.56
C TRP A 155 -17.28 24.92 8.21
N VAL A 156 -18.26 24.29 7.51
CA VAL A 156 -18.95 23.09 8.01
C VAL A 156 -17.95 21.93 8.14
N ASN A 157 -17.12 21.70 7.14
CA ASN A 157 -16.06 20.69 7.23
C ASN A 157 -15.11 20.97 8.42
N LYS A 158 -14.77 22.23 8.70
CA LYS A 158 -13.94 22.59 9.86
C LYS A 158 -14.65 22.30 11.20
N VAL A 159 -15.92 22.62 11.32
CA VAL A 159 -16.70 22.30 12.51
C VAL A 159 -16.78 20.80 12.73
N LEU A 160 -17.09 20.02 11.69
CA LEU A 160 -17.12 18.56 11.77
C LEU A 160 -15.76 17.97 12.19
N ASN A 161 -14.66 18.47 11.61
CA ASN A 161 -13.33 18.01 11.99
C ASN A 161 -13.00 18.37 13.46
N LEU A 162 -13.36 19.55 13.93
CA LEU A 162 -13.17 19.94 15.34
C LEU A 162 -14.00 19.06 16.27
N THR A 163 -15.26 18.82 15.93
CA THR A 163 -16.15 17.91 16.69
C THR A 163 -15.54 16.50 16.74
N GLY A 164 -15.05 15.99 15.63
CA GLY A 164 -14.38 14.68 15.58
C GLY A 164 -13.13 14.62 16.48
N MET A 165 -12.30 15.67 16.48
CA MET A 165 -11.14 15.77 17.37
C MET A 165 -11.53 15.80 18.85
N LEU A 166 -12.58 16.53 19.21
CA LEU A 166 -13.10 16.58 20.57
C LEU A 166 -13.65 15.22 21.00
N LEU A 167 -14.38 14.52 20.13
CA LEU A 167 -14.85 13.17 20.40
C LEU A 167 -13.69 12.18 20.60
N LEU A 168 -12.63 12.24 19.78
CA LEU A 168 -11.43 11.43 19.98
C LEU A 168 -10.77 11.73 21.33
N ALA A 169 -10.67 13.00 21.70
CA ALA A 169 -10.16 13.39 23.00
C ALA A 169 -11.02 12.84 24.16
N CYS A 170 -12.35 12.79 24.00
CA CYS A 170 -13.25 12.13 24.96
C CYS A 170 -13.11 10.60 24.97
N CYS A 171 -12.78 9.97 23.83
CA CYS A 171 -12.55 8.53 23.79
C CYS A 171 -11.33 8.09 24.64
N ALA A 172 -10.29 8.92 24.71
CA ALA A 172 -9.07 8.58 25.46
C ALA A 172 -9.31 8.27 26.96
N PRO A 173 -9.98 9.15 27.74
CA PRO A 173 -10.29 8.81 29.13
C PRO A 173 -11.27 7.63 29.28
N ILE A 174 -12.20 7.46 28.34
CA ILE A 174 -13.10 6.29 28.34
C ILE A 174 -12.29 5.01 28.15
N LEU A 175 -11.31 4.99 27.23
CA LEU A 175 -10.40 3.86 27.04
C LEU A 175 -9.63 3.55 28.31
N ALA A 176 -9.08 4.56 28.96
CA ALA A 176 -8.27 4.38 30.17
C ALA A 176 -9.11 3.93 31.37
N PHE A 177 -10.19 4.63 31.69
CA PHE A 177 -10.93 4.45 32.94
C PHE A 177 -12.05 3.40 32.86
N VAL A 178 -12.68 3.22 31.70
CA VAL A 178 -13.78 2.26 31.52
C VAL A 178 -13.27 0.93 30.96
N PHE A 179 -12.41 0.98 29.96
CA PHE A 179 -11.89 -0.23 29.30
C PHE A 179 -10.57 -0.73 29.88
N GLY A 180 -9.95 0.00 30.81
CA GLY A 180 -8.67 -0.38 31.43
C GLY A 180 -7.49 -0.42 30.44
N VAL A 181 -7.59 0.32 29.33
CA VAL A 181 -6.53 0.39 28.31
C VAL A 181 -5.50 1.43 28.77
N GLU A 182 -4.31 0.98 29.11
CA GLU A 182 -3.19 1.88 29.34
C GLU A 182 -2.80 2.57 28.03
N LEU A 183 -2.88 3.90 27.99
CA LEU A 183 -2.51 4.69 26.83
C LEU A 183 -0.99 4.75 26.71
N THR A 184 -0.48 4.22 25.61
CA THR A 184 0.96 4.13 25.33
C THR A 184 1.30 4.77 24.00
N THR A 185 2.59 4.80 23.65
CA THR A 185 3.09 5.15 22.32
C THR A 185 2.98 4.00 21.33
N ASP A 186 2.34 2.88 21.72
CA ASP A 186 2.05 1.80 20.79
C ASP A 186 1.21 2.32 19.63
N ASN A 187 1.58 1.94 18.45
CA ASN A 187 1.01 2.49 17.23
C ASN A 187 0.81 1.41 16.19
N ASP A 188 -0.06 1.68 15.24
CA ASP A 188 -0.17 0.88 14.03
C ASP A 188 1.10 1.08 13.19
N ILE A 189 1.94 0.06 13.12
CA ILE A 189 3.26 0.12 12.47
C ILE A 189 3.13 0.44 10.97
N ILE A 190 2.08 -0.07 10.29
CA ILE A 190 1.86 0.15 8.86
C ILE A 190 1.60 1.63 8.61
N ILE A 191 0.70 2.24 9.40
CA ILE A 191 0.38 3.66 9.28
C ILE A 191 1.55 4.54 9.73
N MET A 192 2.33 4.11 10.73
CA MET A 192 3.51 4.85 11.17
C MET A 192 4.59 4.89 10.08
N ILE A 193 4.88 3.77 9.42
CA ILE A 193 5.79 3.72 8.28
C ILE A 193 5.26 4.63 7.15
N LEU A 194 3.96 4.60 6.85
CA LEU A 194 3.34 5.50 5.88
C LEU A 194 3.51 6.97 6.26
N ALA A 195 3.36 7.31 7.54
CA ALA A 195 3.55 8.68 8.03
C ALA A 195 4.99 9.17 7.75
N VAL A 196 5.98 8.43 8.25
CA VAL A 196 7.41 8.76 8.09
C VAL A 196 7.81 8.82 6.62
N CYS A 197 7.43 7.80 5.85
CA CYS A 197 7.75 7.69 4.44
C CYS A 197 7.01 8.73 3.58
N SER A 198 5.81 9.18 3.97
CA SER A 198 5.13 10.26 3.25
C SER A 198 5.85 11.59 3.38
N LEU A 199 6.44 11.86 4.55
CA LEU A 199 7.26 13.05 4.79
C LEU A 199 8.59 12.96 4.05
N ALA A 200 9.38 11.92 4.33
CA ALA A 200 10.71 11.73 3.76
C ALA A 200 10.66 11.56 2.23
N GLY A 201 9.77 10.71 1.72
CA GLY A 201 9.57 10.49 0.29
C GLY A 201 9.07 11.74 -0.44
N GLY A 202 8.16 12.51 0.18
CA GLY A 202 7.69 13.77 -0.36
C GLY A 202 8.79 14.84 -0.46
N LEU A 203 9.67 14.94 0.56
CA LEU A 203 10.82 15.84 0.56
C LEU A 203 11.85 15.40 -0.48
N LEU A 204 12.22 14.12 -0.52
CA LEU A 204 13.15 13.57 -1.51
C LEU A 204 12.61 13.74 -2.94
N TRP A 205 11.33 13.49 -3.16
CA TRP A 205 10.72 13.77 -4.46
C TRP A 205 10.82 15.24 -4.82
N PHE A 206 10.54 16.16 -3.89
CA PHE A 206 10.62 17.60 -4.16
C PHE A 206 12.04 18.03 -4.53
N LEU A 207 13.06 17.52 -3.84
CA LEU A 207 14.47 17.83 -4.10
C LEU A 207 14.95 17.24 -5.43
N THR A 208 14.41 16.10 -5.85
CA THR A 208 14.81 15.39 -7.07
C THR A 208 13.82 15.53 -8.22
N ARG A 209 12.81 16.38 -8.11
CA ARG A 209 11.67 16.48 -9.05
C ARG A 209 12.04 16.79 -10.49
N ASP A 210 13.18 17.47 -10.69
CA ASP A 210 13.62 17.91 -12.00
C ASP A 210 14.75 17.00 -12.57
N SER A 211 15.14 15.92 -11.83
CA SER A 211 16.20 14.99 -12.22
C SER A 211 15.89 13.56 -11.82
N LEU A 212 15.43 12.75 -12.78
CA LEU A 212 15.25 11.31 -12.58
C LEU A 212 16.56 10.57 -12.22
N PRO A 213 17.73 10.88 -12.83
CA PRO A 213 18.99 10.28 -12.43
C PRO A 213 19.35 10.51 -10.95
N LEU A 214 19.10 11.73 -10.44
CA LEU A 214 19.33 12.02 -9.02
C LEU A 214 18.39 11.18 -8.12
N ARG A 215 17.16 10.92 -8.54
CA ARG A 215 16.24 10.06 -7.80
C ARG A 215 16.71 8.62 -7.78
N TRP A 216 17.18 8.08 -8.91
CA TRP A 216 17.81 6.76 -8.95
C TRP A 216 19.07 6.68 -8.08
N LEU A 217 19.86 7.74 -8.03
CA LEU A 217 21.00 7.83 -7.10
C LEU A 217 20.52 7.76 -5.64
N CYS A 218 19.45 8.45 -5.26
CA CYS A 218 18.88 8.33 -3.92
C CYS A 218 18.43 6.90 -3.59
N ILE A 219 17.78 6.22 -4.54
CA ILE A 219 17.39 4.80 -4.38
C ILE A 219 18.63 3.93 -4.16
N ALA A 220 19.65 4.11 -4.99
CA ALA A 220 20.91 3.36 -4.89
C ALA A 220 21.64 3.62 -3.55
N LEU A 221 21.66 4.86 -3.07
CA LEU A 221 22.26 5.20 -1.77
C LEU A 221 21.50 4.57 -0.61
N ILE A 222 20.16 4.57 -0.62
CA ILE A 222 19.34 3.92 0.40
C ILE A 222 19.59 2.40 0.37
N ALA A 223 19.66 1.80 -0.82
CA ALA A 223 19.96 0.38 -0.99
C ALA A 223 21.39 0.04 -0.49
N ALA A 224 22.38 0.88 -0.79
CA ALA A 224 23.75 0.69 -0.31
C ALA A 224 23.82 0.77 1.23
N VAL A 225 23.16 1.76 1.84
CA VAL A 225 23.10 1.86 3.31
C VAL A 225 22.40 0.62 3.90
N LYS A 226 21.33 0.11 3.27
CA LYS A 226 20.66 -1.12 3.71
C LYS A 226 21.58 -2.33 3.59
N ALA A 227 22.31 -2.49 2.49
CA ALA A 227 23.26 -3.57 2.31
C ALA A 227 24.34 -3.57 3.41
N VAL A 228 24.95 -2.39 3.68
CA VAL A 228 25.92 -2.26 4.74
C VAL A 228 25.32 -2.56 6.11
N SER A 229 24.12 -2.09 6.42
CA SER A 229 23.46 -2.37 7.70
C SER A 229 23.17 -3.86 7.92
N SER A 230 22.87 -4.61 6.85
CA SER A 230 22.66 -6.05 6.92
C SER A 230 23.94 -6.83 7.24
N TYR A 231 25.10 -6.33 6.81
CA TYR A 231 26.42 -6.97 7.06
C TYR A 231 27.15 -6.41 8.28
N ALA A 232 26.98 -5.12 8.59
CA ALA A 232 27.71 -4.44 9.66
C ALA A 232 26.99 -4.45 11.03
N GLY A 233 25.84 -5.09 11.12
CA GLY A 233 25.05 -5.15 12.36
C GLY A 233 24.58 -3.77 12.83
N GLU A 234 24.61 -3.54 14.14
CA GLU A 234 24.08 -2.33 14.77
C GLU A 234 24.85 -1.03 14.48
N ALA A 235 25.95 -1.09 13.73
CA ALA A 235 26.82 0.08 13.48
C ALA A 235 26.07 1.28 12.83
N LEU A 236 24.92 1.05 12.20
CA LEU A 236 24.07 2.08 11.61
C LEU A 236 22.77 2.35 12.40
N SER A 237 22.64 1.85 13.61
CA SER A 237 21.57 2.26 14.56
C SER A 237 21.77 3.71 15.06
N PHE A 238 22.42 4.54 14.23
CA PHE A 238 22.81 5.91 14.51
C PHE A 238 21.61 6.84 14.79
N ILE A 239 20.51 6.67 14.06
CA ILE A 239 19.36 7.59 14.18
C ILE A 239 18.65 7.52 15.55
N PRO A 240 18.38 6.35 16.12
CA PRO A 240 17.85 6.25 17.49
C PRO A 240 18.79 6.85 18.56
N GLY A 241 20.09 6.81 18.34
CA GLY A 241 21.07 7.35 19.29
C GLY A 241 21.08 8.89 19.38
N VAL A 242 20.67 9.59 18.30
CA VAL A 242 20.69 11.08 18.26
C VAL A 242 19.50 11.68 19.04
N CYS A 243 18.34 11.03 19.04
CA CYS A 243 17.16 11.49 19.79
C CYS A 243 16.31 10.31 20.28
N PRO A 244 16.67 9.69 21.43
CA PRO A 244 15.96 8.53 21.96
C PRO A 244 14.44 8.76 22.15
N ALA A 245 14.06 10.00 22.51
CA ALA A 245 12.65 10.37 22.71
C ALA A 245 11.80 10.27 21.44
N LEU A 246 12.41 10.29 20.26
CA LEU A 246 11.74 10.17 18.95
C LEU A 246 12.01 8.81 18.29
N GLY A 247 12.76 7.92 18.95
CA GLY A 247 13.15 6.62 18.41
C GLY A 247 11.96 5.71 18.05
N TRP A 248 10.84 5.86 18.76
CA TRP A 248 9.62 5.11 18.48
C TRP A 248 8.96 5.48 17.14
N MET A 249 9.23 6.68 16.58
CA MET A 249 8.63 7.14 15.32
C MET A 249 9.63 7.31 14.19
N PHE A 250 10.94 7.48 14.48
CA PHE A 250 11.97 7.63 13.45
C PHE A 250 13.02 6.53 13.60
N GLN A 251 12.79 5.42 12.89
CA GLN A 251 13.69 4.28 12.86
C GLN A 251 14.23 4.09 11.44
N TRP A 252 15.46 3.59 11.32
CA TRP A 252 16.02 3.18 10.03
C TRP A 252 15.14 2.12 9.36
N SER A 253 14.58 1.19 10.14
CA SER A 253 13.65 0.18 9.68
C SER A 253 12.42 0.75 8.94
N PHE A 254 12.05 2.00 9.17
CA PHE A 254 10.97 2.67 8.42
C PHE A 254 11.49 3.31 7.14
N LEU A 255 12.71 3.88 7.14
CA LEU A 255 13.27 4.61 6.00
C LEU A 255 13.69 3.68 4.84
N GLN A 256 13.97 2.41 5.08
CA GLN A 256 14.25 1.44 4.02
C GLN A 256 13.06 1.28 3.05
N TYR A 257 11.83 1.49 3.51
CA TYR A 257 10.62 1.49 2.70
C TYR A 257 10.50 2.69 1.74
N LEU A 258 11.45 3.63 1.76
CA LEU A 258 11.55 4.66 0.73
C LEU A 258 11.90 4.10 -0.64
N ILE A 259 12.53 2.92 -0.75
CA ILE A 259 12.86 2.29 -2.04
C ILE A 259 11.60 2.11 -2.90
N PRO A 260 10.56 1.35 -2.51
CA PRO A 260 9.35 1.20 -3.33
C PRO A 260 8.62 2.53 -3.56
N ILE A 261 8.67 3.48 -2.61
CA ILE A 261 8.04 4.79 -2.76
C ILE A 261 8.74 5.62 -3.84
N LEU A 262 10.08 5.69 -3.82
CA LEU A 262 10.84 6.42 -4.82
C LEU A 262 10.72 5.76 -6.19
N CYS A 263 10.75 4.42 -6.29
CA CYS A 263 10.46 3.70 -7.53
C CYS A 263 9.06 4.05 -8.06
N GLY A 264 8.05 4.06 -7.19
CA GLY A 264 6.70 4.49 -7.55
C GLY A 264 6.69 5.95 -8.05
N SER A 265 7.43 6.85 -7.41
CA SER A 265 7.50 8.25 -7.80
C SER A 265 8.17 8.48 -9.16
N VAL A 266 9.12 7.62 -9.56
CA VAL A 266 9.68 7.61 -10.92
C VAL A 266 8.59 7.31 -11.95
N ILE A 267 7.83 6.23 -11.71
CA ILE A 267 6.71 5.84 -12.59
C ILE A 267 5.64 6.93 -12.62
N GLY A 268 5.33 7.53 -11.47
CA GLY A 268 4.38 8.63 -11.38
C GLY A 268 4.79 9.86 -12.21
N ASP A 269 6.07 10.26 -12.20
CA ASP A 269 6.58 11.36 -13.02
C ASP A 269 6.58 11.01 -14.51
N MET A 270 6.91 9.76 -14.88
CA MET A 270 6.83 9.30 -16.27
C MET A 270 5.39 9.38 -16.81
N ILE A 271 4.42 8.88 -16.05
CA ILE A 271 3.01 8.95 -16.42
C ILE A 271 2.52 10.41 -16.49
N LEU A 272 2.92 11.26 -15.53
CA LEU A 272 2.55 12.67 -15.51
C LEU A 272 3.14 13.43 -16.71
N SER A 273 4.38 13.16 -17.09
CA SER A 273 5.03 13.76 -18.27
C SER A 273 4.30 13.37 -19.54
N PHE A 274 3.94 12.10 -19.64
CA PHE A 274 3.17 11.57 -20.75
C PHE A 274 1.79 12.25 -20.89
N THR A 275 1.09 12.53 -19.79
CA THR A 275 -0.20 13.22 -19.83
C THR A 275 -0.11 14.67 -20.33
N LYS A 276 1.09 15.26 -20.29
CA LYS A 276 1.33 16.64 -20.76
C LYS A 276 1.75 16.72 -22.23
N THR A 277 2.25 15.64 -22.81
CA THR A 277 2.71 15.56 -24.23
C THR A 277 2.11 14.37 -24.95
N PRO A 278 0.82 14.43 -25.35
CA PRO A 278 0.12 13.28 -25.94
C PRO A 278 0.60 12.87 -27.33
N GLU A 279 1.44 13.67 -27.99
CA GLU A 279 1.89 13.45 -29.38
C GLU A 279 2.78 12.20 -29.62
N HIS A 280 3.20 11.52 -28.54
CA HIS A 280 4.12 10.37 -28.61
C HIS A 280 3.43 8.99 -28.54
N ASN A 281 2.11 8.96 -28.59
CA ASN A 281 1.33 7.73 -28.58
C ASN A 281 1.05 7.23 -29.98
N ALA A 282 1.99 6.50 -30.58
CA ALA A 282 1.59 5.52 -31.57
C ALA A 282 0.73 4.49 -30.81
N ALA A 283 -0.57 4.47 -31.06
CA ALA A 283 -1.42 3.40 -30.57
C ALA A 283 -0.75 2.08 -30.97
N LEU A 284 -0.44 1.23 -29.99
CA LEU A 284 -0.05 -0.14 -30.27
C LEU A 284 -1.16 -0.72 -31.15
N GLU A 285 -0.80 -1.41 -32.23
CA GLU A 285 -1.80 -2.21 -32.93
C GLU A 285 -2.53 -3.05 -31.87
N GLU A 286 -3.84 -2.96 -31.86
CA GLU A 286 -4.77 -3.53 -30.87
C GLU A 286 -4.46 -5.00 -30.51
N LYS A 287 -3.66 -5.68 -31.34
CA LYS A 287 -3.28 -7.09 -31.20
C LYS A 287 -2.07 -7.36 -30.30
N THR A 288 -1.19 -6.41 -30.02
CA THR A 288 0.09 -6.68 -29.31
C THR A 288 0.12 -6.24 -27.86
N TRP A 289 -0.74 -5.29 -27.44
CA TRP A 289 -0.73 -4.81 -26.05
C TRP A 289 -1.17 -5.89 -25.04
N LEU A 290 -2.20 -6.68 -25.38
CA LEU A 290 -2.74 -7.69 -24.46
C LEU A 290 -1.74 -8.81 -24.17
N PRO A 291 -1.08 -9.46 -25.19
CA PRO A 291 -0.04 -10.44 -24.90
C PRO A 291 1.12 -9.87 -24.07
N ALA A 292 1.55 -8.64 -24.34
CA ALA A 292 2.63 -8.01 -23.57
C ALA A 292 2.19 -7.70 -22.13
N ALA A 293 0.97 -7.19 -21.92
CA ALA A 293 0.42 -6.99 -20.58
C ALA A 293 0.29 -8.32 -19.81
N LEU A 294 -0.17 -9.38 -20.47
CA LEU A 294 -0.24 -10.72 -19.88
C LEU A 294 1.16 -11.24 -19.53
N THR A 295 2.17 -11.00 -20.36
CA THR A 295 3.57 -11.38 -20.05
C THR A 295 4.05 -10.67 -18.77
N ALA A 296 3.74 -9.38 -18.59
CA ALA A 296 4.09 -8.65 -17.39
C ALA A 296 3.38 -9.19 -16.13
N VAL A 297 2.09 -9.53 -16.23
CA VAL A 297 1.33 -10.15 -15.13
C VAL A 297 1.85 -11.54 -14.82
N THR A 298 2.15 -12.36 -15.85
CA THR A 298 2.72 -13.70 -15.68
C THR A 298 4.04 -13.63 -14.95
N ALA A 299 4.92 -12.67 -15.30
CA ALA A 299 6.18 -12.48 -14.60
C ALA A 299 5.99 -12.18 -13.11
N ALA A 300 4.99 -11.35 -12.75
CA ALA A 300 4.68 -11.09 -11.34
C ALA A 300 4.13 -12.35 -10.63
N ILE A 301 3.30 -13.17 -11.29
CA ILE A 301 2.74 -14.39 -10.71
C ILE A 301 3.80 -15.49 -10.53
N VAL A 302 4.71 -15.63 -11.47
CA VAL A 302 5.80 -16.63 -11.39
C VAL A 302 6.63 -16.46 -10.12
N GLN A 303 6.84 -15.21 -9.68
CA GLN A 303 7.56 -14.93 -8.43
C GLN A 303 6.89 -15.57 -7.20
N LEU A 304 5.56 -15.57 -7.15
CA LEU A 304 4.82 -16.17 -6.03
C LEU A 304 5.03 -17.67 -5.94
N TRP A 305 5.26 -18.33 -7.08
CA TRP A 305 5.62 -19.74 -7.10
C TRP A 305 7.12 -19.96 -6.85
N GLY A 306 7.99 -19.27 -7.59
CA GLY A 306 9.43 -19.51 -7.58
C GLY A 306 10.09 -19.17 -6.24
N LEU A 307 9.73 -18.03 -5.66
CA LEU A 307 10.29 -17.57 -4.38
C LEU A 307 9.65 -18.28 -3.17
N TYR A 308 8.37 -18.66 -3.25
CA TYR A 308 7.72 -19.45 -2.20
C TYR A 308 8.29 -20.87 -2.15
N THR A 309 8.45 -21.53 -3.31
CA THR A 309 8.99 -22.91 -3.38
C THR A 309 10.52 -22.95 -3.34
N ARG A 310 11.18 -21.80 -3.28
CA ARG A 310 12.64 -21.63 -3.29
C ARG A 310 13.34 -22.16 -4.56
N ASN A 311 12.63 -22.19 -5.68
CA ASN A 311 13.18 -22.52 -7.00
C ASN A 311 13.78 -21.27 -7.69
N VAL A 312 14.66 -20.55 -7.00
CA VAL A 312 15.15 -19.20 -7.37
C VAL A 312 15.84 -19.18 -8.74
N VAL A 313 16.61 -20.22 -9.07
CA VAL A 313 17.30 -20.30 -10.38
C VAL A 313 16.30 -20.45 -11.52
N ALA A 314 15.32 -21.34 -11.38
CA ALA A 314 14.28 -21.54 -12.39
C ALA A 314 13.44 -20.26 -12.54
N ASP A 315 13.11 -19.62 -11.43
CA ASP A 315 12.37 -18.35 -11.38
C ASP A 315 13.11 -17.23 -12.12
N PHE A 316 14.42 -17.08 -11.85
CA PHE A 316 15.26 -16.12 -12.57
C PHE A 316 15.28 -16.37 -14.08
N LEU A 317 15.49 -17.62 -14.52
CA LEU A 317 15.53 -17.97 -15.93
C LEU A 317 14.18 -17.74 -16.63
N ILE A 318 13.08 -18.13 -15.99
CA ILE A 318 11.73 -17.89 -16.52
C ILE A 318 11.47 -16.38 -16.63
N THR A 319 11.83 -15.62 -15.62
CA THR A 319 11.68 -14.17 -15.60
C THR A 319 12.51 -13.50 -16.70
N LEU A 320 13.74 -13.97 -16.93
CA LEU A 320 14.59 -13.48 -18.01
C LEU A 320 13.98 -13.75 -19.39
N VAL A 321 13.41 -14.95 -19.59
CA VAL A 321 12.70 -15.29 -20.83
C VAL A 321 11.48 -14.41 -21.02
N LEU A 322 10.66 -14.21 -19.97
CA LEU A 322 9.49 -13.32 -20.03
C LEU A 322 9.89 -11.87 -20.32
N ALA A 323 11.00 -11.39 -19.74
CA ALA A 323 11.53 -10.05 -20.03
C ALA A 323 11.97 -9.94 -21.50
N ALA A 324 12.64 -10.96 -22.06
CA ALA A 324 13.03 -10.99 -23.47
C ALA A 324 11.82 -11.05 -24.39
N VAL A 325 10.78 -11.83 -24.06
CA VAL A 325 9.51 -11.89 -24.79
C VAL A 325 8.80 -10.52 -24.77
N PHE A 326 8.70 -9.89 -23.58
CA PHE A 326 8.13 -8.56 -23.46
C PHE A 326 8.88 -7.54 -24.30
N LEU A 327 10.21 -7.53 -24.24
CA LEU A 327 11.08 -6.67 -25.05
C LEU A 327 10.86 -6.90 -26.56
N ALA A 328 10.84 -8.15 -27.00
CA ALA A 328 10.63 -8.51 -28.40
C ALA A 328 9.27 -8.01 -28.93
N MET A 329 8.21 -8.15 -28.13
CA MET A 329 6.87 -7.69 -28.47
C MET A 329 6.78 -6.16 -28.51
N THR A 330 7.50 -5.47 -27.62
CA THR A 330 7.33 -4.02 -27.38
C THR A 330 8.43 -3.16 -27.99
N ARG A 331 9.47 -3.73 -28.61
CA ARG A 331 10.65 -3.02 -29.15
C ARG A 331 10.33 -1.88 -30.12
N ARG A 332 9.18 -1.94 -30.81
CA ARG A 332 8.71 -0.88 -31.73
C ARG A 332 8.02 0.28 -31.00
N PHE A 333 7.70 0.11 -29.74
CA PHE A 333 6.88 1.01 -28.94
C PHE A 333 7.60 1.55 -27.69
N THR A 334 8.93 1.64 -27.76
CA THR A 334 9.79 2.06 -26.65
C THR A 334 9.49 3.43 -26.08
N LYS A 335 8.78 4.29 -26.84
CA LYS A 335 8.33 5.62 -26.40
C LYS A 335 7.05 5.58 -25.57
N SER A 336 6.31 4.48 -25.58
CA SER A 336 5.09 4.35 -24.80
C SER A 336 5.38 4.22 -23.31
N VAL A 337 4.66 5.00 -22.48
CA VAL A 337 4.90 5.06 -21.04
C VAL A 337 4.66 3.71 -20.35
N TRP A 338 3.64 2.95 -20.76
CA TRP A 338 3.38 1.65 -20.12
C TRP A 338 4.47 0.62 -20.48
N VAL A 339 5.07 0.70 -21.68
CA VAL A 339 6.20 -0.14 -22.11
C VAL A 339 7.45 0.20 -21.30
N GLN A 340 7.78 1.48 -21.15
CA GLN A 340 8.91 1.93 -20.34
C GLN A 340 8.72 1.52 -18.86
N THR A 341 7.50 1.62 -18.35
CA THR A 341 7.13 1.12 -17.01
C THR A 341 7.41 -0.38 -16.89
N GLY A 342 7.05 -1.16 -17.91
CA GLY A 342 7.35 -2.60 -17.96
C GLY A 342 8.84 -2.90 -17.95
N TYR A 343 9.66 -2.16 -18.69
CA TYR A 343 11.14 -2.34 -18.68
C TYR A 343 11.73 -2.08 -17.29
N ILE A 344 11.29 -1.02 -16.61
CA ILE A 344 11.73 -0.73 -15.24
C ILE A 344 11.28 -1.85 -14.30
N GLY A 345 10.04 -2.34 -14.44
CA GLY A 345 9.51 -3.42 -13.63
C GLY A 345 10.34 -4.71 -13.76
N PHE A 346 10.65 -5.14 -14.99
CA PHE A 346 11.52 -6.31 -15.22
C PHE A 346 12.93 -6.10 -14.70
N ALA A 347 13.53 -4.93 -14.89
CA ALA A 347 14.87 -4.64 -14.37
C ALA A 347 14.94 -4.75 -12.85
N LEU A 348 13.99 -4.12 -12.13
CA LEU A 348 13.95 -4.20 -10.67
C LEU A 348 13.64 -5.60 -10.17
N LEU A 349 12.78 -6.33 -10.86
CA LEU A 349 12.44 -7.71 -10.53
C LEU A 349 13.68 -8.62 -10.63
N LEU A 350 14.41 -8.56 -11.75
CA LEU A 350 15.64 -9.34 -11.95
C LEU A 350 16.71 -8.96 -10.92
N ILE A 351 16.88 -7.66 -10.62
CA ILE A 351 17.79 -7.20 -9.57
C ILE A 351 17.39 -7.80 -8.22
N GLY A 352 16.11 -7.78 -7.87
CA GLY A 352 15.60 -8.33 -6.61
C GLY A 352 15.87 -9.83 -6.47
N ILE A 353 15.64 -10.63 -7.53
CA ILE A 353 15.93 -12.07 -7.53
C ILE A 353 17.43 -12.32 -7.37
N LEU A 354 18.30 -11.52 -8.02
CA LEU A 354 19.75 -11.65 -7.90
C LEU A 354 20.26 -11.31 -6.49
N PHE A 355 19.56 -10.48 -5.73
CA PHE A 355 19.87 -10.22 -4.33
C PHE A 355 19.46 -11.36 -3.39
N ASP A 356 18.54 -12.24 -3.79
CA ASP A 356 18.03 -13.32 -2.93
C ASP A 356 19.14 -14.17 -2.29
N PRO A 357 20.11 -14.74 -3.04
CA PRO A 357 21.18 -15.50 -2.43
C PRO A 357 22.15 -14.67 -1.60
N LEU A 358 22.30 -13.37 -1.89
CA LEU A 358 23.17 -12.48 -1.13
C LEU A 358 22.56 -12.10 0.23
N ASP A 359 21.23 -12.03 0.29
CA ASP A 359 20.46 -11.73 1.49
C ASP A 359 20.19 -12.97 2.37
N GLY A 360 20.64 -14.15 1.97
CA GLY A 360 20.33 -15.42 2.64
C GLY A 360 18.89 -15.91 2.40
N GLY A 361 18.26 -15.39 1.38
CA GLY A 361 16.88 -15.63 0.98
C GLY A 361 15.96 -14.44 1.23
N ILE A 362 14.97 -14.27 0.35
CA ILE A 362 14.00 -13.18 0.45
C ILE A 362 13.16 -13.30 1.71
N THR A 363 13.11 -12.24 2.52
CA THR A 363 12.28 -12.17 3.73
C THR A 363 11.63 -10.79 3.88
N LYS A 364 10.35 -10.80 4.23
CA LYS A 364 9.57 -9.58 4.49
C LYS A 364 9.98 -8.91 5.80
N ASP A 365 10.17 -9.69 6.86
CA ASP A 365 10.33 -9.15 8.21
C ASP A 365 11.70 -8.50 8.43
N TYR A 366 12.74 -9.03 7.80
CA TYR A 366 14.04 -8.34 7.71
C TYR A 366 14.05 -7.25 6.64
N CYS A 367 13.00 -7.18 5.80
CA CYS A 367 12.86 -6.18 4.75
C CYS A 367 14.14 -6.04 3.93
N ASN A 368 14.67 -7.19 3.47
CA ASN A 368 15.95 -7.25 2.77
C ASN A 368 15.86 -6.66 1.34
N LEU A 369 17.00 -6.47 0.66
CA LEU A 369 17.03 -5.84 -0.66
C LEU A 369 16.31 -6.67 -1.71
N SER A 370 16.42 -8.00 -1.62
CA SER A 370 15.68 -8.90 -2.50
C SER A 370 14.18 -8.66 -2.38
N TYR A 371 13.64 -8.51 -1.16
CA TYR A 371 12.22 -8.21 -0.94
C TYR A 371 11.82 -6.85 -1.51
N LEU A 372 12.57 -5.80 -1.22
CA LEU A 372 12.25 -4.44 -1.65
C LEU A 372 12.25 -4.28 -3.17
N PHE A 373 13.25 -4.83 -3.87
CA PHE A 373 13.34 -4.72 -5.32
C PHE A 373 12.39 -5.68 -6.05
N THR A 374 12.24 -6.92 -5.57
CA THR A 374 11.31 -7.88 -6.17
C THR A 374 9.88 -7.36 -6.08
N THR A 375 9.44 -6.94 -4.90
CA THR A 375 8.06 -6.45 -4.72
C THR A 375 7.81 -5.13 -5.45
N ALA A 376 8.80 -4.22 -5.53
CA ALA A 376 8.71 -3.03 -6.35
C ALA A 376 8.58 -3.40 -7.85
N GLY A 377 9.39 -4.34 -8.33
CA GLY A 377 9.33 -4.83 -9.71
C GLY A 377 7.97 -5.44 -10.05
N MET A 378 7.45 -6.34 -9.20
CA MET A 378 6.12 -6.95 -9.36
C MET A 378 5.00 -5.90 -9.38
N GLY A 379 5.04 -4.92 -8.47
CA GLY A 379 4.07 -3.83 -8.42
C GLY A 379 4.12 -2.95 -9.66
N ILE A 380 5.32 -2.64 -10.17
CA ILE A 380 5.51 -1.85 -11.38
C ILE A 380 5.03 -2.62 -12.62
N LEU A 381 5.28 -3.92 -12.73
CA LEU A 381 4.75 -4.76 -13.81
C LEU A 381 3.21 -4.81 -13.78
N THR A 382 2.63 -4.88 -12.59
CA THR A 382 1.17 -4.78 -12.42
C THR A 382 0.64 -3.42 -12.90
N VAL A 383 1.32 -2.31 -12.54
CA VAL A 383 0.97 -0.97 -13.07
C VAL A 383 1.13 -0.90 -14.57
N ALA A 384 2.20 -1.47 -15.15
CA ALA A 384 2.42 -1.48 -16.59
C ALA A 384 1.29 -2.19 -17.33
N ALA A 385 0.85 -3.36 -16.83
CA ALA A 385 -0.26 -4.10 -17.40
C ALA A 385 -1.60 -3.33 -17.31
N LEU A 386 -1.90 -2.77 -16.13
CA LEU A 386 -3.11 -1.96 -15.91
C LEU A 386 -3.11 -0.69 -16.78
N LEU A 387 -1.96 -0.04 -16.90
CA LEU A 387 -1.80 1.17 -17.73
C LEU A 387 -1.90 0.82 -19.22
N GLY A 388 -1.35 -0.33 -19.63
CA GLY A 388 -1.54 -0.87 -20.98
C GLY A 388 -3.02 -1.08 -21.30
N ALA A 389 -3.78 -1.69 -20.39
CA ALA A 389 -5.22 -1.89 -20.51
C ALA A 389 -6.00 -0.55 -20.51
N GLU A 390 -5.62 0.39 -19.65
CA GLU A 390 -6.26 1.71 -19.57
C GLU A 390 -6.05 2.53 -20.86
N LEU A 391 -4.82 2.55 -21.38
CA LEU A 391 -4.46 3.38 -22.54
C LEU A 391 -4.92 2.76 -23.88
N ASN A 392 -4.79 1.44 -24.05
CA ASN A 392 -5.08 0.80 -25.33
C ASN A 392 -6.53 0.29 -25.46
N ALA A 393 -7.14 -0.17 -24.36
CA ALA A 393 -8.50 -0.71 -24.37
C ALA A 393 -9.52 0.17 -23.63
N GLY A 394 -9.11 1.28 -23.02
CA GLY A 394 -10.00 2.13 -22.22
C GLY A 394 -10.54 1.45 -20.94
N LEU A 395 -9.93 0.33 -20.53
CA LEU A 395 -10.37 -0.44 -19.36
C LEU A 395 -9.96 0.25 -18.06
N ARG A 396 -10.92 0.77 -17.31
CA ARG A 396 -10.66 1.57 -16.11
C ARG A 396 -11.20 0.96 -14.81
N CYS A 397 -11.91 -0.11 -14.85
CA CYS A 397 -12.59 -0.73 -13.72
C CYS A 397 -12.99 0.31 -12.63
N SER A 398 -14.02 1.10 -12.90
CA SER A 398 -14.38 2.29 -12.11
C SER A 398 -14.66 1.95 -10.64
N PHE A 399 -15.18 0.76 -10.35
CA PHE A 399 -15.45 0.30 -8.99
C PHE A 399 -14.15 0.15 -8.19
N LEU A 400 -13.16 -0.60 -8.71
CA LEU A 400 -11.87 -0.78 -8.04
C LEU A 400 -11.12 0.56 -7.88
N SER A 401 -11.12 1.38 -8.95
CA SER A 401 -10.51 2.70 -8.87
C SER A 401 -11.16 3.58 -7.79
N GLN A 402 -12.48 3.54 -7.62
CA GLN A 402 -13.19 4.31 -6.59
C GLN A 402 -12.86 3.81 -5.18
N VAL A 403 -12.77 2.50 -4.95
CA VAL A 403 -12.33 1.93 -3.66
C VAL A 403 -10.90 2.38 -3.34
N GLY A 404 -9.97 2.28 -4.28
CA GLY A 404 -8.58 2.71 -4.10
C GLY A 404 -8.37 4.20 -3.82
N GLN A 405 -9.41 5.03 -4.05
CA GLN A 405 -9.37 6.47 -3.75
C GLN A 405 -9.51 6.81 -2.27
N ASN A 406 -10.03 5.89 -1.44
CA ASN A 406 -10.31 6.14 -0.03
C ASN A 406 -9.63 5.09 0.88
N PRO A 407 -8.30 4.96 0.80
CA PRO A 407 -7.57 3.85 1.42
C PRO A 407 -7.66 3.83 2.94
N MET A 408 -7.74 5.00 3.61
CA MET A 408 -7.82 5.06 5.06
C MET A 408 -9.17 4.55 5.59
N VAL A 409 -10.27 4.81 4.86
CA VAL A 409 -11.58 4.22 5.17
C VAL A 409 -11.51 2.71 4.98
N ALA A 410 -11.01 2.24 3.83
CA ALA A 410 -10.91 0.82 3.53
C ALA A 410 -10.03 0.06 4.56
N TYR A 411 -8.94 0.67 5.02
CA TYR A 411 -8.04 0.10 6.03
C TYR A 411 -8.74 -0.16 7.36
N THR A 412 -9.61 0.75 7.79
CA THR A 412 -10.15 0.72 9.16
C THR A 412 -11.57 0.17 9.27
N VAL A 413 -12.36 0.26 8.21
CA VAL A 413 -13.80 -0.04 8.27
C VAL A 413 -14.10 -1.49 8.68
N THR A 414 -13.25 -2.44 8.30
CA THR A 414 -13.44 -3.86 8.64
C THR A 414 -13.32 -4.08 10.14
N TRP A 415 -12.27 -3.56 10.77
CA TRP A 415 -11.98 -3.76 12.19
C TRP A 415 -12.85 -2.93 13.13
N PHE A 416 -13.27 -1.76 12.69
CA PHE A 416 -13.95 -0.78 13.54
C PHE A 416 -15.44 -0.64 13.26
N VAL A 417 -15.95 -1.15 12.13
CA VAL A 417 -17.37 -1.08 11.78
C VAL A 417 -17.92 -2.45 11.42
N ILE A 418 -17.38 -3.11 10.39
CA ILE A 418 -17.94 -4.37 9.87
C ILE A 418 -17.89 -5.46 10.94
N GLY A 419 -16.72 -5.75 11.49
CA GLY A 419 -16.54 -6.74 12.54
C GLY A 419 -17.46 -6.48 13.76
N PRO A 420 -17.40 -5.29 14.37
CA PRO A 420 -18.32 -4.91 15.46
C PRO A 420 -19.79 -5.03 15.13
N VAL A 421 -20.25 -4.60 13.95
CA VAL A 421 -21.66 -4.72 13.54
C VAL A 421 -22.06 -6.19 13.39
N LEU A 422 -21.23 -7.02 12.74
CA LEU A 422 -21.48 -8.45 12.60
C LEU A 422 -21.48 -9.17 13.96
N THR A 423 -20.65 -8.69 14.91
CA THR A 423 -20.64 -9.21 16.28
C THR A 423 -21.92 -8.86 17.01
N LEU A 424 -22.38 -7.62 16.95
CA LEU A 424 -23.65 -7.17 17.58
C LEU A 424 -24.87 -7.87 17.00
N THR A 425 -24.85 -8.19 15.72
CA THR A 425 -25.95 -8.92 15.02
C THR A 425 -25.82 -10.44 15.11
N GLN A 426 -24.84 -10.97 15.84
CA GLN A 426 -24.56 -12.41 15.95
C GLN A 426 -24.18 -13.10 14.63
N LEU A 427 -23.90 -12.33 13.57
CA LEU A 427 -23.47 -12.87 12.28
C LEU A 427 -21.99 -13.25 12.27
N MET A 428 -21.14 -12.57 13.08
CA MET A 428 -19.71 -12.90 13.15
C MET A 428 -19.48 -14.30 13.75
N PRO A 429 -20.07 -14.68 14.89
CA PRO A 429 -19.98 -16.04 15.43
C PRO A 429 -20.48 -17.13 14.46
N LEU A 430 -21.49 -16.81 13.66
CA LEU A 430 -21.99 -17.74 12.63
C LEU A 430 -20.93 -17.94 11.54
N LEU A 431 -20.33 -16.86 11.01
CA LEU A 431 -19.27 -16.94 10.01
C LEU A 431 -18.04 -17.68 10.53
N ASP A 432 -17.66 -17.42 11.78
CA ASP A 432 -16.54 -18.09 12.44
C ASP A 432 -16.82 -19.59 12.56
N SER A 433 -18.02 -19.99 13.00
CA SER A 433 -18.40 -21.39 13.14
C SER A 433 -18.41 -22.16 11.82
N LEU A 434 -18.81 -21.51 10.73
CA LEU A 434 -18.79 -22.10 9.38
C LEU A 434 -17.35 -22.28 8.87
N SER A 435 -16.41 -21.38 9.24
CA SER A 435 -15.02 -21.44 8.79
C SER A 435 -14.23 -22.56 9.47
N ILE A 436 -14.64 -23.02 10.65
CA ILE A 436 -13.95 -24.08 11.40
C ILE A 436 -14.02 -25.41 10.60
N GLY A 437 -12.84 -25.95 10.28
CA GLY A 437 -12.71 -27.24 9.60
C GLY A 437 -13.04 -27.25 8.10
N SER A 438 -13.39 -26.11 7.50
CA SER A 438 -13.70 -26.02 6.07
C SER A 438 -12.81 -24.98 5.38
N PRO A 439 -11.83 -25.38 4.53
CA PRO A 439 -10.99 -24.46 3.75
C PRO A 439 -11.83 -23.51 2.89
N PHE A 440 -12.89 -24.00 2.28
CA PHE A 440 -13.78 -23.18 1.45
C PHE A 440 -14.42 -22.04 2.26
N TRP A 441 -15.00 -22.35 3.43
CA TRP A 441 -15.61 -21.33 4.28
C TRP A 441 -14.59 -20.42 4.94
N GLY A 442 -13.36 -20.88 5.18
CA GLY A 442 -12.25 -20.02 5.61
C GLY A 442 -11.93 -18.92 4.60
N VAL A 443 -11.85 -19.28 3.30
CA VAL A 443 -11.69 -18.31 2.21
C VAL A 443 -12.93 -17.42 2.07
N MET A 444 -14.12 -17.99 2.17
CA MET A 444 -15.36 -17.22 2.07
C MET A 444 -15.53 -16.21 3.20
N HIS A 445 -15.08 -16.51 4.41
CA HIS A 445 -15.04 -15.58 5.53
C HIS A 445 -14.24 -14.30 5.15
N GLY A 446 -13.00 -14.46 4.70
CA GLY A 446 -12.19 -13.34 4.23
C GLY A 446 -12.82 -12.60 3.03
N ALA A 447 -13.38 -13.35 2.07
CA ALA A 447 -14.01 -12.78 0.88
C ALA A 447 -15.26 -11.94 1.21
N ILE A 448 -16.12 -12.42 2.13
CA ILE A 448 -17.32 -11.69 2.57
C ILE A 448 -16.92 -10.36 3.25
N LEU A 449 -15.97 -10.40 4.19
CA LEU A 449 -15.51 -9.19 4.88
C LEU A 449 -14.85 -8.20 3.91
N THR A 450 -14.07 -8.71 2.96
CA THR A 450 -13.46 -7.90 1.90
C THR A 450 -14.52 -7.27 0.99
N ALA A 451 -15.54 -8.00 0.59
CA ALA A 451 -16.64 -7.48 -0.23
C ALA A 451 -17.44 -6.38 0.51
N LEU A 452 -17.72 -6.56 1.79
CA LEU A 452 -18.38 -5.55 2.63
C LEU A 452 -17.50 -4.29 2.77
N MET A 453 -16.20 -4.46 2.98
CA MET A 453 -15.24 -3.35 3.01
C MET A 453 -15.25 -2.57 1.69
N MET A 454 -15.17 -3.27 0.56
CA MET A 454 -15.19 -2.64 -0.76
C MET A 454 -16.48 -1.87 -0.99
N LEU A 455 -17.62 -2.45 -0.64
CA LEU A 455 -18.94 -1.82 -0.79
C LEU A 455 -19.04 -0.53 0.04
N LEU A 456 -18.69 -0.59 1.33
CA LEU A 456 -18.73 0.58 2.21
C LEU A 456 -17.77 1.68 1.74
N THR A 457 -16.54 1.31 1.38
CA THR A 457 -15.56 2.27 0.87
C THR A 457 -16.01 2.92 -0.44
N TRP A 458 -16.61 2.13 -1.33
CA TRP A 458 -17.19 2.64 -2.59
C TRP A 458 -18.34 3.63 -2.32
N ILE A 459 -19.22 3.32 -1.35
CA ILE A 459 -20.31 4.24 -0.94
C ILE A 459 -19.72 5.59 -0.49
N PHE A 460 -18.71 5.59 0.39
CA PHE A 460 -18.04 6.82 0.81
C PHE A 460 -17.49 7.62 -0.37
N THR A 461 -16.83 6.94 -1.29
CA THR A 461 -16.24 7.58 -2.48
C THR A 461 -17.32 8.13 -3.42
N LYS A 462 -18.42 7.39 -3.61
CA LYS A 462 -19.57 7.80 -4.43
C LYS A 462 -20.23 9.07 -3.89
N PHE A 463 -20.37 9.18 -2.57
CA PHE A 463 -20.84 10.39 -1.89
C PHE A 463 -19.78 11.48 -1.73
N ARG A 464 -18.60 11.30 -2.37
CA ARG A 464 -17.47 12.25 -2.34
C ARG A 464 -16.98 12.60 -0.93
N ILE A 465 -17.11 11.66 -0.01
CA ILE A 465 -16.59 11.75 1.36
C ILE A 465 -15.18 11.14 1.33
N PHE A 466 -14.15 11.95 1.49
CA PHE A 466 -12.76 11.51 1.50
C PHE A 466 -12.10 11.83 2.83
N TRP A 467 -11.33 10.89 3.35
CA TRP A 467 -10.47 11.20 4.47
C TRP A 467 -9.22 11.91 3.96
N LYS A 468 -8.91 13.05 4.57
CA LYS A 468 -7.72 13.84 4.26
C LYS A 468 -6.66 13.62 5.32
N SER A 469 -5.50 13.18 4.85
CA SER A 469 -4.25 13.20 5.60
C SER A 469 -3.32 14.26 5.03
#